data_42b460e76ca980675a8e5731f00f2af9
#
_entry.id   42b460e76ca980675a8e5731f00f2af9
#
_cell.length_a   1.000
_cell.length_b   1.000
_cell.length_c   1.000
_cell.angle_alpha   90.00
_cell.angle_beta   90.00
_cell.angle_gamma   90.00
#
_symmetry.space_group_name_H-M   'P 1'
#
loop_
_entity.id
_entity.type
_entity.pdbx_description
1 polymer ?
#
loop_
_entity_poly.entity_id
_entity_poly.type
_entity_poly.pdbx_seq_one_letter_code
_entity_poly.pdbx_strand_id
1 'polypeptide(L)'
;MKWSAILAVPAVILIAACSRDSASNTDTLAATADTSTMSVQPADSPAPVTTAASGSMMDPNAASAADLSSIPDVTPQIASAITAGRPYTNNVALEKVLAGTSLSEQQRDSVYARLWTPIDLNTATDEEILLIPGVGSRMLREFKEYRPYTSMDQFRREIGKYVDDAELARLERFVAIR
;
A
#
# COMPACT_ATOMS: atom_id res chain seq x y z
N MET A 1 49.11 6.14 5.52
CA MET A 1 49.38 7.20 4.55
C MET A 1 48.14 8.01 4.36
N LYS A 2 48.21 9.30 4.64
CA LYS A 2 47.13 10.30 4.59
C LYS A 2 46.82 10.64 3.14
N TRP A 3 45.55 10.84 2.77
CA TRP A 3 45.19 11.87 1.82
C TRP A 3 43.74 12.32 2.04
N SER A 4 43.68 13.54 2.51
CA SER A 4 42.48 14.38 2.53
C SER A 4 42.32 15.02 1.15
N ALA A 5 41.10 15.12 0.67
CA ALA A 5 40.73 16.11 -0.32
C ALA A 5 39.33 16.62 -0.04
N ILE A 6 39.29 17.82 0.49
CA ILE A 6 38.11 18.70 0.64
C ILE A 6 37.91 19.39 -0.71
N LEU A 7 36.73 19.35 -1.28
CA LEU A 7 36.33 20.27 -2.34
C LEU A 7 34.94 20.83 -2.00
N ALA A 8 34.96 22.09 -1.61
CA ALA A 8 33.82 22.96 -1.46
C ALA A 8 33.38 23.48 -2.85
N VAL A 9 32.07 23.53 -3.10
CA VAL A 9 31.49 24.22 -4.26
C VAL A 9 30.37 25.12 -3.78
N PRO A 10 30.33 26.39 -4.25
CA PRO A 10 29.48 27.43 -3.69
C PRO A 10 28.06 27.44 -4.26
N ALA A 11 27.15 28.01 -3.45
CA ALA A 11 25.78 28.34 -3.77
C ALA A 11 25.68 29.37 -4.92
N VAL A 12 24.76 29.17 -5.82
CA VAL A 12 24.21 30.24 -6.67
C VAL A 12 22.72 30.32 -6.44
N ILE A 13 22.33 31.41 -5.78
CA ILE A 13 20.95 31.89 -5.63
C ILE A 13 20.63 32.70 -6.88
N LEU A 14 19.55 32.38 -7.55
CA LEU A 14 18.90 33.26 -8.53
C LEU A 14 17.43 33.37 -8.21
N ILE A 15 17.09 34.55 -7.69
CA ILE A 15 15.74 35.07 -7.47
C ILE A 15 15.30 35.76 -8.78
N ALA A 16 14.16 35.39 -9.30
CA ALA A 16 13.44 36.21 -10.27
C ALA A 16 11.95 36.20 -9.92
N ALA A 17 11.49 37.35 -9.53
CA ALA A 17 10.10 37.73 -9.25
C ALA A 17 9.49 38.36 -10.51
N CYS A 18 8.17 38.61 -10.43
CA CYS A 18 7.25 39.38 -11.31
C CYS A 18 6.39 38.49 -12.22
N SER A 19 5.13 38.73 -12.43
CA SER A 19 4.19 39.83 -12.01
C SER A 19 2.75 39.37 -12.18
N ARG A 20 1.87 40.02 -11.48
CA ARG A 20 0.42 40.04 -11.61
C ARG A 20 -0.02 40.38 -13.04
N ASP A 21 -1.17 39.84 -13.45
CA ASP A 21 -2.21 40.68 -14.05
C ASP A 21 -3.59 40.06 -13.80
N SER A 22 -4.45 40.94 -13.30
CA SER A 22 -5.89 40.79 -13.13
C SER A 22 -6.58 41.29 -14.38
N ALA A 23 -7.58 40.59 -14.87
CA ALA A 23 -8.62 41.16 -15.68
C ALA A 23 -9.96 40.50 -15.40
N SER A 24 -10.77 41.23 -14.70
CA SER A 24 -12.23 41.09 -14.60
C SER A 24 -12.86 41.37 -15.95
N ASN A 25 -13.83 40.59 -16.37
CA ASN A 25 -14.91 41.10 -17.22
C ASN A 25 -16.24 40.45 -16.83
N THR A 26 -17.08 41.28 -16.35
CA THR A 26 -18.52 41.17 -16.13
C THR A 26 -19.28 41.30 -17.44
N ASP A 27 -20.46 40.66 -17.42
CA ASP A 27 -21.69 41.02 -18.11
C ASP A 27 -21.95 40.44 -19.50
N THR A 28 -23.02 39.72 -19.67
CA THR A 28 -24.33 40.15 -20.16
C THR A 28 -25.26 38.94 -20.36
N LEU A 29 -26.47 39.10 -19.85
CA LEU A 29 -27.66 38.28 -20.00
C LEU A 29 -28.12 38.15 -21.46
N ALA A 30 -28.52 36.95 -21.89
CA ALA A 30 -29.67 36.82 -22.82
C ALA A 30 -30.24 35.40 -22.73
N ALA A 31 -31.49 35.33 -22.37
CA ALA A 31 -32.34 34.16 -22.40
C ALA A 31 -32.74 33.80 -23.81
N THR A 32 -32.73 32.51 -24.16
CA THR A 32 -33.74 31.94 -25.08
C THR A 32 -33.95 30.48 -24.68
N ALA A 33 -35.21 30.19 -24.40
CA ALA A 33 -35.73 28.86 -24.24
C ALA A 33 -35.73 28.14 -25.59
N ASP A 34 -35.32 26.87 -25.60
CA ASP A 34 -35.89 25.94 -26.56
C ASP A 34 -35.96 24.52 -25.98
N THR A 35 -37.14 23.99 -26.14
CA THR A 35 -37.62 22.68 -25.71
C THR A 35 -37.11 21.61 -26.67
N SER A 36 -36.44 20.60 -26.18
CA SER A 36 -36.43 19.32 -26.90
C SER A 36 -35.99 18.11 -26.05
N THR A 37 -36.96 17.26 -25.89
CA THR A 37 -36.89 15.79 -25.82
C THR A 37 -35.99 15.12 -24.77
N MET A 38 -36.69 14.65 -23.75
CA MET A 38 -36.27 13.52 -22.89
C MET A 38 -35.79 12.36 -23.74
N SER A 39 -34.50 12.06 -23.68
CA SER A 39 -33.98 10.73 -23.97
C SER A 39 -33.70 10.06 -22.62
N VAL A 40 -34.59 9.15 -22.26
CA VAL A 40 -34.41 8.28 -21.10
C VAL A 40 -33.31 7.28 -21.46
N GLN A 41 -32.12 7.50 -20.93
CA GLN A 41 -31.04 6.52 -20.97
C GLN A 41 -31.22 5.56 -19.78
N PRO A 42 -31.18 4.23 -20.01
CA PRO A 42 -31.39 3.28 -18.93
C PRO A 42 -30.25 3.37 -17.92
N ALA A 43 -30.64 3.22 -16.68
CA ALA A 43 -29.86 3.17 -15.47
C ALA A 43 -28.45 2.60 -15.65
N ASP A 44 -27.48 3.46 -15.47
CA ASP A 44 -26.13 3.11 -15.13
C ASP A 44 -26.18 2.41 -13.76
N SER A 45 -25.87 1.12 -13.73
CA SER A 45 -25.65 0.39 -12.51
C SER A 45 -24.47 1.06 -11.79
N PRO A 46 -24.63 1.55 -10.56
CA PRO A 46 -23.47 2.02 -9.81
C PRO A 46 -22.53 0.83 -9.62
N ALA A 47 -21.35 0.91 -10.23
CA ALA A 47 -20.25 0.07 -9.85
C ALA A 47 -20.07 0.17 -8.32
N PRO A 48 -19.81 -0.94 -7.61
CA PRO A 48 -19.57 -0.89 -6.19
C PRO A 48 -18.38 0.03 -5.93
N VAL A 49 -18.65 1.23 -5.45
CA VAL A 49 -17.65 2.09 -4.85
C VAL A 49 -17.21 1.38 -3.56
N THR A 50 -16.18 0.57 -3.67
CA THR A 50 -15.49 0.03 -2.51
C THR A 50 -14.85 1.24 -1.82
N THR A 51 -15.58 1.82 -0.88
CA THR A 51 -15.05 2.81 0.05
C THR A 51 -13.91 2.12 0.78
N ALA A 52 -12.68 2.45 0.42
CA ALA A 52 -11.50 1.98 1.13
C ALA A 52 -11.60 2.51 2.57
N ALA A 53 -12.06 1.66 3.48
CA ALA A 53 -12.03 1.93 4.90
C ALA A 53 -10.57 2.18 5.29
N SER A 54 -10.29 3.36 5.81
CA SER A 54 -8.97 3.73 6.33
C SER A 54 -8.51 2.68 7.33
N GLY A 55 -7.53 1.84 6.93
CA GLY A 55 -6.93 0.82 7.78
C GLY A 55 -7.12 -0.64 7.33
N SER A 56 -7.94 -0.93 6.34
CA SER A 56 -8.04 -2.28 5.76
C SER A 56 -6.87 -2.56 4.83
N MET A 57 -6.27 -3.74 4.97
CA MET A 57 -5.28 -4.23 4.01
C MET A 57 -5.96 -4.54 2.68
N MET A 58 -5.32 -4.15 1.58
CA MET A 58 -5.77 -4.45 0.23
C MET A 58 -5.28 -5.83 -0.19
N ASP A 59 -6.12 -6.59 -0.88
CA ASP A 59 -5.71 -7.84 -1.50
C ASP A 59 -4.91 -7.52 -2.79
N PRO A 60 -3.66 -8.00 -2.92
CA PRO A 60 -2.85 -7.77 -4.11
C PRO A 60 -3.48 -8.32 -5.39
N ASN A 61 -4.36 -9.31 -5.31
CA ASN A 61 -5.07 -9.86 -6.47
C ASN A 61 -6.28 -9.03 -6.89
N ALA A 62 -6.89 -8.29 -5.96
CA ALA A 62 -8.14 -7.55 -6.18
C ALA A 62 -7.96 -6.03 -6.30
N ALA A 63 -6.91 -5.46 -5.70
CA ALA A 63 -6.68 -4.02 -5.67
C ALA A 63 -6.62 -3.40 -7.08
N SER A 64 -7.32 -2.29 -7.31
CA SER A 64 -7.24 -1.58 -8.59
C SER A 64 -5.89 -0.86 -8.76
N ALA A 65 -5.52 -0.50 -9.98
CA ALA A 65 -4.31 0.28 -10.23
C ALA A 65 -4.34 1.65 -9.51
N ALA A 66 -5.53 2.23 -9.34
CA ALA A 66 -5.71 3.47 -8.60
C ALA A 66 -5.47 3.27 -7.09
N ASP A 67 -6.01 2.19 -6.51
CA ASP A 67 -5.78 1.84 -5.11
C ASP A 67 -4.30 1.58 -4.84
N LEU A 68 -3.64 0.82 -5.71
CA LEU A 68 -2.21 0.56 -5.62
C LEU A 68 -1.39 1.85 -5.67
N SER A 69 -1.74 2.78 -6.57
CA SER A 69 -1.06 4.07 -6.66
C SER A 69 -1.33 5.02 -5.48
N SER A 70 -2.31 4.71 -4.63
CA SER A 70 -2.54 5.42 -3.36
C SER A 70 -1.61 5.01 -2.24
N ILE A 71 -0.89 3.89 -2.40
CA ILE A 71 0.12 3.42 -1.44
C ILE A 71 1.38 4.29 -1.61
N PRO A 72 1.95 4.82 -0.51
CA PRO A 72 3.22 5.54 -0.58
C PRO A 72 4.30 4.71 -1.29
N ASP A 73 5.14 5.37 -2.07
CA ASP A 73 6.23 4.79 -2.86
C ASP A 73 5.80 3.90 -4.04
N VAL A 74 4.53 3.57 -4.20
CA VAL A 74 4.01 2.83 -5.35
C VAL A 74 3.74 3.79 -6.52
N THR A 75 4.66 3.84 -7.45
CA THR A 75 4.49 4.59 -8.70
C THR A 75 3.52 3.87 -9.66
N PRO A 76 2.97 4.56 -10.69
CA PRO A 76 2.15 3.91 -11.71
C PRO A 76 2.84 2.72 -12.40
N GLN A 77 4.16 2.76 -12.54
CA GLN A 77 4.94 1.66 -13.11
C GLN A 77 4.94 0.44 -12.17
N ILE A 78 5.11 0.66 -10.86
CA ILE A 78 5.06 -0.39 -9.85
C ILE A 78 3.64 -0.98 -9.76
N ALA A 79 2.60 -0.12 -9.75
CA ALA A 79 1.21 -0.57 -9.78
C ALA A 79 0.91 -1.45 -11.01
N SER A 80 1.44 -1.08 -12.18
CA SER A 80 1.35 -1.88 -13.40
C SER A 80 2.09 -3.21 -13.27
N ALA A 81 3.29 -3.24 -12.69
CA ALA A 81 4.05 -4.47 -12.45
C ALA A 81 3.29 -5.41 -11.50
N ILE A 82 2.73 -4.88 -10.40
CA ILE A 82 1.90 -5.66 -9.48
C ILE A 82 0.68 -6.25 -10.20
N THR A 83 -0.01 -5.45 -11.00
CA THR A 83 -1.20 -5.92 -11.73
C THR A 83 -0.85 -6.98 -12.78
N ALA A 84 0.27 -6.83 -13.48
CA ALA A 84 0.73 -7.78 -14.50
C ALA A 84 1.23 -9.11 -13.90
N GLY A 85 1.69 -9.11 -12.64
CA GLY A 85 2.17 -10.30 -11.94
C GLY A 85 1.09 -11.21 -11.39
N ARG A 86 -0.19 -10.83 -11.50
CA ARG A 86 -1.33 -11.63 -11.01
C ARG A 86 -1.57 -12.89 -11.84
N PRO A 87 -2.09 -13.96 -11.21
CA PRO A 87 -2.49 -14.10 -9.80
C PRO A 87 -1.32 -14.44 -8.87
N TYR A 88 -1.34 -13.85 -7.68
CA TYR A 88 -0.41 -14.18 -6.59
C TYR A 88 -0.99 -15.32 -5.75
N THR A 89 -0.27 -16.42 -5.66
CA THR A 89 -0.65 -17.57 -4.82
C THR A 89 -0.27 -17.36 -3.36
N ASN A 90 0.73 -16.51 -3.10
CA ASN A 90 1.22 -16.14 -1.78
C ASN A 90 2.00 -14.81 -1.82
N ASN A 91 2.38 -14.30 -0.66
CA ASN A 91 3.12 -13.03 -0.56
C ASN A 91 4.58 -13.13 -1.06
N VAL A 92 5.17 -14.32 -1.11
CA VAL A 92 6.51 -14.53 -1.71
C VAL A 92 6.48 -14.29 -3.23
N ALA A 93 5.37 -14.64 -3.88
CA ALA A 93 5.19 -14.32 -5.31
C ALA A 93 5.08 -12.81 -5.55
N LEU A 94 4.39 -12.08 -4.66
CA LEU A 94 4.33 -10.62 -4.70
C LEU A 94 5.72 -10.00 -4.42
N GLU A 95 6.47 -10.52 -3.43
CA GLU A 95 7.83 -10.06 -3.12
C GLU A 95 8.75 -10.15 -4.34
N LYS A 96 8.70 -11.22 -5.11
CA LYS A 96 9.51 -11.37 -6.32
C LYS A 96 9.28 -10.24 -7.33
N VAL A 97 8.03 -9.77 -7.44
CA VAL A 97 7.70 -8.63 -8.30
C VAL A 97 8.22 -7.34 -7.69
N LEU A 98 8.00 -7.10 -6.39
CA LEU A 98 8.43 -5.87 -5.72
C LEU A 98 9.96 -5.76 -5.64
N ALA A 99 10.67 -6.87 -5.39
CA ALA A 99 12.13 -6.92 -5.38
C ALA A 99 12.74 -6.63 -6.76
N GLY A 100 12.01 -6.87 -7.85
CA GLY A 100 12.38 -6.47 -9.21
C GLY A 100 12.18 -4.98 -9.51
N THR A 101 11.61 -4.21 -8.59
CA THR A 101 11.42 -2.77 -8.72
C THR A 101 12.54 -1.97 -8.05
N SER A 102 12.46 -0.64 -8.10
CA SER A 102 13.42 0.25 -7.43
C SER A 102 13.14 0.48 -5.93
N LEU A 103 12.17 -0.24 -5.34
CA LEU A 103 11.83 -0.10 -3.93
C LEU A 103 12.93 -0.65 -3.03
N SER A 104 13.34 0.12 -2.03
CA SER A 104 14.16 -0.36 -0.93
C SER A 104 13.37 -1.34 -0.04
N GLU A 105 14.06 -2.10 0.80
CA GLU A 105 13.42 -3.00 1.76
C GLU A 105 12.39 -2.28 2.65
N GLN A 106 12.76 -1.12 3.21
CA GLN A 106 11.85 -0.30 4.04
C GLN A 106 10.60 0.18 3.27
N GLN A 107 10.76 0.51 1.99
CA GLN A 107 9.62 0.89 1.15
C GLN A 107 8.72 -0.32 0.86
N ARG A 108 9.29 -1.50 0.65
CA ARG A 108 8.50 -2.74 0.51
C ARG A 108 7.73 -3.06 1.79
N ASP A 109 8.33 -2.87 2.97
CA ASP A 109 7.64 -3.00 4.27
C ASP A 109 6.44 -2.04 4.35
N SER A 110 6.60 -0.81 3.87
CA SER A 110 5.51 0.18 3.81
C SER A 110 4.39 -0.26 2.86
N VAL A 111 4.73 -0.91 1.76
CA VAL A 111 3.76 -1.51 0.83
C VAL A 111 3.03 -2.66 1.50
N TYR A 112 3.73 -3.59 2.17
CA TYR A 112 3.12 -4.72 2.89
C TYR A 112 2.20 -4.30 4.02
N ALA A 113 2.46 -3.18 4.68
CA ALA A 113 1.56 -2.64 5.68
C ALA A 113 0.16 -2.29 5.14
N ARG A 114 -0.01 -2.22 3.81
CA ARG A 114 -1.27 -1.85 3.12
C ARG A 114 -1.75 -2.87 2.10
N LEU A 115 -0.84 -3.66 1.54
CA LEU A 115 -1.11 -4.62 0.46
C LEU A 115 -0.63 -6.01 0.89
N TRP A 116 -1.55 -6.88 1.28
CA TRP A 116 -1.21 -8.17 1.85
C TRP A 116 -2.34 -9.18 1.78
N THR A 117 -2.00 -10.43 1.53
CA THR A 117 -2.91 -11.57 1.72
C THR A 117 -2.59 -12.23 3.07
N PRO A 118 -3.54 -12.30 4.03
CA PRO A 118 -3.27 -12.93 5.32
C PRO A 118 -2.78 -14.37 5.17
N ILE A 119 -1.63 -14.67 5.77
CA ILE A 119 -1.02 -16.00 5.71
C ILE A 119 -1.65 -16.93 6.75
N ASP A 120 -1.85 -18.19 6.40
CA ASP A 120 -2.27 -19.19 7.38
C ASP A 120 -1.09 -19.60 8.26
N LEU A 121 -1.18 -19.28 9.55
CA LEU A 121 -0.10 -19.55 10.51
C LEU A 121 0.29 -21.00 10.60
N ASN A 122 -0.61 -21.94 10.33
CA ASN A 122 -0.32 -23.37 10.44
C ASN A 122 0.50 -23.91 9.26
N THR A 123 0.35 -23.29 8.09
CA THR A 123 0.96 -23.75 6.83
C THR A 123 2.00 -22.82 6.24
N ALA A 124 2.03 -21.55 6.71
CA ALA A 124 2.95 -20.53 6.20
C ALA A 124 4.41 -20.97 6.29
N THR A 125 5.16 -20.71 5.25
CA THR A 125 6.59 -20.93 5.17
C THR A 125 7.38 -19.92 6.01
N ASP A 126 8.63 -20.22 6.29
CA ASP A 126 9.53 -19.31 6.99
C ASP A 126 9.72 -17.99 6.20
N GLU A 127 9.80 -18.09 4.87
CA GLU A 127 9.86 -16.92 3.98
C GLU A 127 8.62 -16.03 4.11
N GLU A 128 7.42 -16.60 4.08
CA GLU A 128 6.18 -15.83 4.21
C GLU A 128 6.06 -15.11 5.55
N ILE A 129 6.47 -15.76 6.63
CA ILE A 129 6.46 -15.16 7.97
C ILE A 129 7.48 -14.02 8.06
N LEU A 130 8.67 -14.19 7.48
CA LEU A 130 9.72 -13.16 7.49
C LEU A 130 9.39 -11.94 6.61
N LEU A 131 8.44 -12.05 5.68
CA LEU A 131 7.94 -10.91 4.92
C LEU A 131 7.00 -10.01 5.72
N ILE A 132 6.51 -10.44 6.87
CA ILE A 132 5.69 -9.57 7.74
C ILE A 132 6.61 -8.47 8.29
N PRO A 133 6.32 -7.18 8.01
CA PRO A 133 7.15 -6.07 8.47
C PRO A 133 7.44 -6.15 9.98
N GLY A 134 8.70 -6.01 10.37
CA GLY A 134 9.13 -6.08 11.75
C GLY A 134 9.26 -7.49 12.35
N VAL A 135 8.91 -8.54 11.62
CA VAL A 135 9.09 -9.93 12.06
C VAL A 135 10.49 -10.42 11.69
N GLY A 136 11.32 -10.62 12.68
CA GLY A 136 12.65 -11.22 12.53
C GLY A 136 12.70 -12.68 12.96
N SER A 137 13.91 -13.28 12.88
CA SER A 137 14.15 -14.69 13.18
C SER A 137 13.70 -15.12 14.58
N ARG A 138 13.68 -14.20 15.55
CA ARG A 138 13.19 -14.50 16.91
C ARG A 138 11.68 -14.75 16.87
N MET A 139 10.90 -13.82 16.30
CA MET A 139 9.46 -13.94 16.22
C MET A 139 9.03 -15.08 15.31
N LEU A 140 9.77 -15.35 14.24
CA LEU A 140 9.56 -16.54 13.41
C LEU A 140 9.58 -17.85 14.24
N ARG A 141 10.53 -17.98 15.18
CA ARG A 141 10.60 -19.16 16.07
C ARG A 141 9.35 -19.26 16.95
N GLU A 142 8.95 -18.14 17.57
CA GLU A 142 7.76 -18.11 18.42
C GLU A 142 6.50 -18.48 17.63
N PHE A 143 6.34 -17.96 16.40
CA PHE A 143 5.21 -18.34 15.55
C PHE A 143 5.17 -19.83 15.23
N LYS A 144 6.31 -20.48 15.08
CA LYS A 144 6.40 -21.91 14.78
C LYS A 144 6.25 -22.78 16.02
N GLU A 145 6.73 -22.31 17.17
CA GLU A 145 6.72 -23.09 18.42
C GLU A 145 5.30 -23.41 18.89
N TYR A 146 4.37 -22.48 18.67
CA TYR A 146 2.99 -22.63 19.13
C TYR A 146 2.05 -23.30 18.10
N ARG A 147 2.57 -23.78 16.98
CA ARG A 147 1.79 -24.57 16.01
C ARG A 147 1.41 -25.94 16.57
N PRO A 148 0.18 -26.44 16.29
CA PRO A 148 -0.87 -25.82 15.50
C PRO A 148 -1.69 -24.79 16.29
N TYR A 149 -1.99 -23.67 15.65
CA TYR A 149 -2.94 -22.69 16.17
C TYR A 149 -4.36 -23.14 15.87
N THR A 150 -5.20 -23.11 16.89
CA THR A 150 -6.62 -23.51 16.80
C THR A 150 -7.56 -22.29 16.76
N SER A 151 -7.08 -21.12 17.17
CA SER A 151 -7.85 -19.88 17.18
C SER A 151 -6.96 -18.64 17.25
N MET A 152 -7.48 -17.48 16.83
CA MET A 152 -6.81 -16.19 17.01
C MET A 152 -6.62 -15.84 18.50
N ASP A 153 -7.49 -16.34 19.41
CA ASP A 153 -7.31 -16.12 20.85
C ASP A 153 -6.07 -16.87 21.38
N GLN A 154 -5.76 -18.04 20.82
CA GLN A 154 -4.51 -18.74 21.14
C GLN A 154 -3.31 -17.90 20.63
N PHE A 155 -3.37 -17.40 19.42
CA PHE A 155 -2.33 -16.53 18.87
C PHE A 155 -2.08 -15.31 19.78
N ARG A 156 -3.16 -14.60 20.16
CA ARG A 156 -3.07 -13.44 21.07
C ARG A 156 -2.42 -13.80 22.41
N ARG A 157 -2.82 -14.89 23.00
CA ARG A 157 -2.32 -15.33 24.30
C ARG A 157 -0.85 -15.73 24.25
N GLU A 158 -0.42 -16.42 23.18
CA GLU A 158 0.94 -16.93 23.09
C GLU A 158 1.90 -15.84 22.60
N ILE A 159 1.56 -15.14 21.54
CA ILE A 159 2.42 -14.11 20.93
C ILE A 159 2.42 -12.82 21.74
N GLY A 160 1.32 -12.46 22.39
CA GLY A 160 1.26 -11.31 23.30
C GLY A 160 2.22 -11.37 24.49
N LYS A 161 2.86 -12.51 24.74
CA LYS A 161 3.95 -12.62 25.74
C LYS A 161 5.25 -11.92 25.28
N TYR A 162 5.39 -11.67 23.99
CA TYR A 162 6.64 -11.21 23.36
C TYR A 162 6.55 -9.82 22.78
N VAL A 163 5.33 -9.28 22.62
CA VAL A 163 5.02 -7.99 22.01
C VAL A 163 4.01 -7.23 22.85
N ASP A 164 3.92 -5.92 22.69
CA ASP A 164 2.84 -5.13 23.28
C ASP A 164 1.51 -5.27 22.51
N ASP A 165 0.43 -4.74 23.08
CA ASP A 165 -0.94 -4.84 22.51
C ASP A 165 -1.04 -4.17 21.14
N ALA A 166 -0.31 -3.08 20.89
CA ALA A 166 -0.34 -2.37 19.62
C ALA A 166 0.34 -3.19 18.53
N GLU A 167 1.48 -3.79 18.85
CA GLU A 167 2.21 -4.67 17.93
C GLU A 167 1.44 -5.97 17.70
N LEU A 168 0.82 -6.53 18.73
CA LEU A 168 -0.04 -7.71 18.60
C LEU A 168 -1.21 -7.44 17.63
N ALA A 169 -1.93 -6.34 17.83
CA ALA A 169 -3.03 -5.94 16.94
C ALA A 169 -2.54 -5.67 15.50
N ARG A 170 -1.32 -5.17 15.35
CA ARG A 170 -0.68 -5.03 14.05
C ARG A 170 -0.44 -6.40 13.40
N LEU A 171 0.17 -7.34 14.12
CA LEU A 171 0.51 -8.68 13.62
C LEU A 171 -0.74 -9.48 13.21
N GLU A 172 -1.84 -9.35 13.96
CA GLU A 172 -3.12 -10.01 13.64
C GLU A 172 -3.64 -9.69 12.23
N ARG A 173 -3.31 -8.53 11.69
CA ARG A 173 -3.74 -8.13 10.34
C ARG A 173 -3.05 -8.93 9.23
N PHE A 174 -1.89 -9.51 9.53
CA PHE A 174 -1.06 -10.24 8.57
C PHE A 174 -1.35 -11.74 8.54
N VAL A 175 -2.06 -12.26 9.53
CA VAL A 175 -2.19 -13.69 9.78
C VAL A 175 -3.64 -14.15 9.78
N ALA A 176 -3.85 -15.42 9.49
CA ALA A 176 -5.13 -16.11 9.61
C ALA A 176 -4.90 -17.51 10.18
N ILE A 177 -5.96 -18.14 10.68
CA ILE A 177 -5.98 -19.55 11.10
C ILE A 177 -7.09 -20.20 10.31
N ARG A 178 -6.72 -21.21 9.51
CA ARG A 178 -7.64 -21.94 8.63
C ARG A 178 -7.56 -23.43 8.90
#